data_bb1788a223022481e77c895e23ab802a
#
_entry.id   bb1788a223022481e77c895e23ab802a
#
_cell.length_a   1.000
_cell.length_b   1.000
_cell.length_c   1.000
_cell.angle_alpha   90.00
_cell.angle_beta   90.00
_cell.angle_gamma   90.00
#
_symmetry.space_group_name_H-M   'P 1'
#
loop_
_entity.id
_entity.type
_entity.pdbx_description
1 polymer ?
#
loop_
_entity_poly.entity_id
_entity_poly.type
_entity_poly.pdbx_seq_one_letter_code
_entity_poly.pdbx_strand_id
1 'polypeptide(L)'
;MIGVEVTGGLKKDRELADEIVWWCMETLMPRHRVMNIDVKLTKTLESGAEGFCYQGDDNRDFIIEIDHRLSRVKTKEEFIECVIHEMVHVWQGATG
;
A
#
# COMPACT_ATOMS: atom_id res chain seq x y z
N MET A 1 -9.17 14.34 -6.55
CA MET A 1 -9.73 13.39 -5.57
C MET A 1 -8.74 12.27 -5.29
N ILE A 2 -8.60 11.89 -4.05
CA ILE A 2 -7.76 10.76 -3.68
C ILE A 2 -8.64 9.56 -3.40
N GLY A 3 -8.39 8.47 -4.09
CA GLY A 3 -9.10 7.21 -3.89
C GLY A 3 -8.15 6.14 -3.37
N VAL A 4 -8.55 5.47 -2.31
CA VAL A 4 -7.82 4.34 -1.74
C VAL A 4 -8.77 3.15 -1.66
N GLU A 5 -8.38 2.04 -2.26
CA GLU A 5 -9.15 0.81 -2.18
C GLU A 5 -8.25 -0.32 -1.69
N VAL A 6 -8.70 -1.02 -0.67
CA VAL A 6 -7.96 -2.15 -0.11
C VAL A 6 -8.82 -3.41 -0.24
N THR A 7 -8.29 -4.43 -0.89
CA THR A 7 -9.00 -5.68 -1.14
C THR A 7 -8.19 -6.89 -0.67
N GLY A 8 -8.89 -7.98 -0.42
CA GLY A 8 -8.27 -9.26 -0.03
C GLY A 8 -7.97 -9.35 1.47
N GLY A 9 -7.44 -10.48 1.89
CA GLY A 9 -7.04 -10.70 3.26
C GLY A 9 -8.18 -10.62 4.26
N LEU A 10 -7.81 -10.41 5.52
CA LEU A 10 -8.76 -10.26 6.61
C LEU A 10 -9.23 -8.80 6.71
N LYS A 11 -10.47 -8.62 7.16
CA LYS A 11 -11.05 -7.29 7.31
C LYS A 11 -10.19 -6.37 8.18
N LYS A 12 -9.69 -6.89 9.31
CA LYS A 12 -8.85 -6.09 10.22
C LYS A 12 -7.56 -5.62 9.55
N ASP A 13 -7.00 -6.43 8.66
CA ASP A 13 -5.79 -6.09 7.94
C ASP A 13 -6.08 -5.05 6.85
N ARG A 14 -7.23 -5.17 6.18
CA ARG A 14 -7.65 -4.16 5.21
C ARG A 14 -7.86 -2.79 5.87
N GLU A 15 -8.52 -2.78 7.03
CA GLU A 15 -8.76 -1.54 7.77
C GLU A 15 -7.45 -0.90 8.22
N LEU A 16 -6.53 -1.70 8.70
CA LEU A 16 -5.22 -1.22 9.13
C LEU A 16 -4.43 -0.67 7.95
N ALA A 17 -4.40 -1.39 6.83
CA ALA A 17 -3.71 -0.94 5.64
C ALA A 17 -4.30 0.39 5.13
N ASP A 18 -5.61 0.50 5.12
CA ASP A 18 -6.30 1.73 4.71
C ASP A 18 -5.85 2.92 5.57
N GLU A 19 -5.86 2.76 6.88
CA GLU A 19 -5.40 3.81 7.80
C GLU A 19 -3.96 4.22 7.54
N ILE A 20 -3.08 3.26 7.31
CA ILE A 20 -1.67 3.52 7.06
C ILE A 20 -1.49 4.28 5.75
N VAL A 21 -2.21 3.88 4.70
CA VAL A 21 -2.11 4.54 3.41
C VAL A 21 -2.55 6.00 3.52
N TRP A 22 -3.67 6.27 4.19
CA TRP A 22 -4.13 7.65 4.39
C TRP A 22 -3.14 8.46 5.22
N TRP A 23 -2.58 7.87 6.28
CA TRP A 23 -1.56 8.53 7.08
C TRP A 23 -0.33 8.88 6.23
N CYS A 24 0.10 7.97 5.36
CA CYS A 24 1.22 8.23 4.46
C CYS A 24 0.90 9.32 3.45
N MET A 25 -0.32 9.34 2.91
CA MET A 25 -0.73 10.40 2.00
C MET A 25 -0.65 11.76 2.67
N GLU A 26 -1.15 11.86 3.89
CA GLU A 26 -1.12 13.13 4.63
C GLU A 26 0.29 13.54 5.03
N THR A 27 1.16 12.58 5.31
CA THR A 27 2.51 12.83 5.80
C THR A 27 3.50 13.09 4.66
N LEU A 28 3.44 12.27 3.60
CA LEU A 28 4.40 12.32 2.51
C LEU A 28 3.94 13.21 1.35
N MET A 29 2.65 13.27 1.12
CA MET A 29 2.08 13.91 -0.07
C MET A 29 0.88 14.80 0.26
N PRO A 30 1.02 15.73 1.22
CA PRO A 30 -0.13 16.52 1.68
C PRO A 30 -0.71 17.44 0.60
N ARG A 31 0.04 17.73 -0.45
CA ARG A 31 -0.40 18.64 -1.52
C ARG A 31 -0.95 17.91 -2.74
N HIS A 32 -0.89 16.59 -2.75
CA HIS A 32 -1.46 15.83 -3.86
C HIS A 32 -2.97 15.82 -3.76
N ARG A 33 -3.65 16.09 -4.87
CA ARG A 33 -5.11 16.21 -4.91
C ARG A 33 -5.79 15.13 -5.72
N VAL A 34 -5.04 14.48 -6.60
CA VAL A 34 -5.56 13.40 -7.46
C VAL A 34 -4.60 12.23 -7.39
N MET A 35 -5.08 11.11 -6.90
CA MET A 35 -4.30 9.88 -6.83
C MET A 35 -5.22 8.69 -6.59
N ASN A 36 -4.91 7.57 -7.21
CA ASN A 36 -5.61 6.31 -6.98
C ASN A 36 -4.60 5.29 -6.49
N ILE A 37 -4.88 4.69 -5.35
CA ILE A 37 -4.03 3.66 -4.76
C ILE A 37 -4.86 2.43 -4.50
N ASP A 38 -4.53 1.35 -5.20
CA ASP A 38 -5.15 0.04 -4.99
C ASP A 38 -4.20 -0.83 -4.19
N VAL A 39 -4.61 -1.23 -3.01
CA VAL A 39 -3.85 -2.14 -2.16
C VAL A 39 -4.50 -3.51 -2.22
N LYS A 40 -3.74 -4.50 -2.62
CA LYS A 40 -4.21 -5.89 -2.75
C LYS A 40 -3.48 -6.77 -1.76
N LEU A 41 -4.21 -7.33 -0.82
CA LEU A 41 -3.67 -8.31 0.11
C LEU A 41 -3.80 -9.69 -0.56
N THR A 42 -2.72 -10.17 -1.15
CA THR A 42 -2.74 -11.34 -2.02
C THR A 42 -2.18 -12.58 -1.33
N LYS A 43 -2.43 -13.75 -1.93
CA LYS A 43 -2.02 -15.02 -1.37
C LYS A 43 -0.51 -15.24 -1.38
N THR A 44 0.11 -14.99 -2.53
CA THR A 44 1.54 -15.19 -2.67
C THR A 44 2.08 -14.15 -3.63
N LEU A 45 3.24 -13.64 -3.29
CA LEU A 45 4.02 -12.81 -4.20
C LEU A 45 5.17 -13.67 -4.71
N GLU A 46 5.49 -13.52 -5.99
CA GLU A 46 6.62 -14.20 -6.58
C GLU A 46 7.91 -13.80 -5.86
N SER A 47 8.87 -14.70 -5.84
CA SER A 47 10.20 -14.48 -5.24
C SER A 47 10.18 -14.31 -3.72
N GLY A 48 9.07 -14.66 -3.06
CA GLY A 48 8.98 -14.53 -1.61
C GLY A 48 8.98 -13.11 -1.10
N ALA A 49 8.69 -12.13 -1.95
CA ALA A 49 8.60 -10.74 -1.54
C ALA A 49 7.44 -10.55 -0.56
N GLU A 50 7.61 -9.63 0.40
CA GLU A 50 6.57 -9.29 1.35
C GLU A 50 5.60 -8.27 0.78
N GLY A 51 6.08 -7.39 -0.10
CA GLY A 51 5.26 -6.40 -0.75
C GLY A 51 5.82 -5.97 -2.10
N PHE A 52 4.99 -5.34 -2.88
CA PHE A 52 5.35 -4.87 -4.21
C PHE A 52 4.57 -3.61 -4.52
N CYS A 53 5.20 -2.67 -5.22
CA CYS A 53 4.53 -1.45 -5.67
C CYS A 53 4.83 -1.23 -7.15
N TYR A 54 3.81 -0.98 -7.94
CA TYR A 54 4.00 -0.63 -9.34
C TYR A 54 2.99 0.41 -9.78
N GLN A 55 3.40 1.17 -10.79
CA GLN A 55 2.59 2.24 -11.35
C GLN A 55 1.56 1.67 -12.32
N GLY A 56 0.34 2.22 -12.26
CA GLY A 56 -0.72 1.82 -13.18
C GLY A 56 -0.65 2.59 -14.50
N ASP A 57 -1.81 2.97 -15.02
CA ASP A 57 -1.91 3.56 -16.36
C ASP A 57 -1.26 4.94 -16.47
N ASP A 58 -1.21 5.71 -15.39
CA ASP A 58 -0.54 7.01 -15.39
C ASP A 58 0.19 7.22 -14.07
N ASN A 59 0.83 8.40 -13.93
CA ASN A 59 1.65 8.71 -12.76
C ASN A 59 0.83 9.02 -11.49
N ARG A 60 -0.47 8.85 -11.55
CA ARG A 60 -1.38 9.06 -10.41
C ARG A 60 -2.04 7.76 -9.95
N ASP A 61 -1.79 6.66 -10.66
CA ASP A 61 -2.35 5.36 -10.35
C ASP A 61 -1.25 4.43 -9.87
N PHE A 62 -1.42 3.89 -8.68
CA PHE A 62 -0.45 2.97 -8.10
C PHE A 62 -1.15 1.73 -7.57
N ILE A 63 -0.48 0.61 -7.68
CA ILE A 63 -0.97 -0.66 -7.18
C ILE A 63 0.07 -1.20 -6.21
N ILE A 64 -0.39 -1.53 -5.01
CA ILE A 64 0.45 -2.12 -3.97
C ILE A 64 -0.06 -3.54 -3.72
N GLU A 65 0.83 -4.50 -3.74
CA GLU A 65 0.50 -5.87 -3.38
C GLU A 65 1.26 -6.24 -2.11
N ILE A 66 0.55 -6.78 -1.12
CA ILE A 66 1.10 -7.18 0.17
C ILE A 66 0.71 -8.64 0.40
N ASP A 67 1.63 -9.45 0.90
CA ASP A 67 1.32 -10.82 1.28
C ASP A 67 0.28 -10.78 2.41
N HIS A 68 -0.89 -11.35 2.15
CA HIS A 68 -2.01 -11.29 3.10
C HIS A 68 -1.74 -12.05 4.41
N ARG A 69 -0.71 -12.90 4.42
CA ARG A 69 -0.33 -13.68 5.62
C ARG A 69 0.63 -12.91 6.52
N LEU A 70 1.13 -11.76 6.07
CA LEU A 70 2.20 -11.05 6.75
C LEU A 70 1.84 -10.72 8.20
N SER A 71 0.59 -10.31 8.45
CA SER A 71 0.14 -9.98 9.81
C SER A 71 0.06 -11.20 10.73
N ARG A 72 0.06 -12.43 10.17
CA ARG A 72 -0.01 -13.66 10.95
C ARG A 72 1.33 -14.33 11.14
N VAL A 73 2.23 -14.22 10.16
CA VAL A 73 3.57 -14.83 10.24
C VAL A 73 4.62 -13.85 10.76
N LYS A 74 4.32 -12.57 10.71
CA LYS A 74 5.17 -11.50 11.22
C LYS A 74 4.40 -10.70 12.27
N THR A 75 5.04 -9.70 12.83
CA THR A 75 4.38 -8.84 13.81
C THR A 75 3.51 -7.80 13.12
N LYS A 76 2.61 -7.19 13.89
CA LYS A 76 1.81 -6.07 13.40
C LYS A 76 2.70 -4.93 12.92
N GLU A 77 3.78 -4.68 13.66
CA GLU A 77 4.74 -3.63 13.32
C GLU A 77 5.41 -3.89 11.98
N GLU A 78 5.75 -5.13 11.70
CA GLU A 78 6.36 -5.50 10.41
C GLU A 78 5.37 -5.35 9.26
N PHE A 79 4.08 -5.64 9.50
CA PHE A 79 3.04 -5.40 8.51
C PHE A 79 2.93 -3.90 8.20
N ILE A 80 2.89 -3.07 9.25
CA ILE A 80 2.83 -1.62 9.11
C ILE A 80 4.03 -1.10 8.35
N GLU A 81 5.23 -1.57 8.70
CA GLU A 81 6.46 -1.17 8.01
C GLU A 81 6.44 -1.54 6.53
N CYS A 82 5.89 -2.70 6.20
CA CYS A 82 5.78 -3.13 4.82
C CYS A 82 4.88 -2.20 4.02
N VAL A 83 3.72 -1.83 4.56
CA VAL A 83 2.81 -0.90 3.88
C VAL A 83 3.47 0.47 3.70
N ILE A 84 4.13 0.96 4.73
CA ILE A 84 4.85 2.26 4.65
C ILE A 84 5.95 2.19 3.59
N HIS A 85 6.70 1.09 3.55
CA HIS A 85 7.76 0.91 2.56
C HIS A 85 7.22 1.04 1.14
N GLU A 86 6.08 0.40 0.85
CA GLU A 86 5.48 0.50 -0.48
C GLU A 86 4.92 1.90 -0.75
N MET A 87 4.43 2.59 0.27
CA MET A 87 3.97 3.96 0.12
C MET A 87 5.12 4.93 -0.16
N VAL A 88 6.32 4.65 0.32
CA VAL A 88 7.52 5.43 -0.04
C VAL A 88 7.79 5.29 -1.54
N HIS A 89 7.62 4.10 -2.10
CA HIS A 89 7.74 3.91 -3.55
C HIS A 89 6.66 4.70 -4.31
N VAL A 90 5.44 4.76 -3.79
CA VAL A 90 4.39 5.60 -4.38
C VAL A 90 4.84 7.07 -4.38
N TRP A 91 5.34 7.53 -3.26
CA TRP A 91 5.85 8.91 -3.14
C TRP A 91 6.96 9.19 -4.15
N GLN A 92 7.91 8.28 -4.28
CA GLN A 92 9.01 8.42 -5.25
C GLN A 92 8.47 8.47 -6.68
N GLY A 93 7.53 7.61 -7.03
CA GLY A 93 6.94 7.57 -8.37
C GLY A 93 6.07 8.79 -8.67
N ALA A 94 5.36 9.29 -7.69
CA ALA A 94 4.46 10.43 -7.87
C ALA A 94 5.19 11.77 -7.93
N THR A 95 6.31 11.90 -7.24
CA THR A 95 7.04 13.17 -7.13
C THR A 95 8.26 13.24 -8.03
N GLY A 96 8.64 12.16 -8.58
CA GLY A 96 9.79 12.21 -9.34
C GLY A 96 10.40 11.39 -10.17
#